data_1ba48f81a26be39e913b5a65afd945bc
#
_entry.id   1ba48f81a26be39e913b5a65afd945bc
#
_cell.length_a   1.000
_cell.length_b   1.000
_cell.length_c   1.000
_cell.angle_alpha   90.00
_cell.angle_beta   90.00
_cell.angle_gamma   90.00
#
_symmetry.space_group_name_H-M   'P 1'
#
loop_
_entity.id
_entity.type
_entity.pdbx_description
1 polymer ?
#
loop_
_entity_poly.entity_id
_entity_poly.type
_entity_poly.pdbx_seq_one_letter_code
_entity_poly.pdbx_strand_id
1 'polypeptide(L)'
;PLLRDAHHILSHADSQQLDYAGFVEGRDIFQGLKRGAPSQDTPPHPGFAAAGPVSLGLDVVVTDGFTGNVLLKTAEGAGRFLADLLKAEVMRSWLVKLGALLMRPALLQLKRIVDVEARGGAPLLGVNGVAIICHGRSGPRAITRAIEVAEEQVAAGLLPALTQAVATHRST
;
A
#
# COMPACT_ATOMS: atom_id res chain seq x y z
N PRO A 1 -14.98 -10.31 -17.61
CA PRO A 1 -15.20 -9.13 -18.46
C PRO A 1 -14.40 -7.95 -17.93
N LEU A 2 -14.67 -7.47 -16.73
CA LEU A 2 -14.13 -6.24 -16.15
C LEU A 2 -12.59 -6.15 -16.14
N LEU A 3 -11.89 -7.23 -15.77
CA LEU A 3 -10.42 -7.28 -15.77
C LEU A 3 -9.83 -7.26 -17.19
N ARG A 4 -10.54 -7.84 -18.16
CA ARG A 4 -10.11 -7.80 -19.58
C ARG A 4 -10.30 -6.41 -20.17
N ASP A 5 -11.41 -5.74 -19.83
CA ASP A 5 -11.68 -4.38 -20.28
C ASP A 5 -10.68 -3.41 -19.67
N ALA A 6 -10.38 -3.53 -18.36
CA ALA A 6 -9.33 -2.76 -17.70
C ALA A 6 -7.94 -3.00 -18.32
N HIS A 7 -7.59 -4.27 -18.63
CA HIS A 7 -6.36 -4.61 -19.32
C HIS A 7 -6.27 -3.95 -20.68
N HIS A 8 -7.34 -4.00 -21.48
CA HIS A 8 -7.38 -3.37 -22.79
C HIS A 8 -7.17 -1.86 -22.69
N ILE A 9 -7.84 -1.18 -21.77
CA ILE A 9 -7.70 0.26 -21.56
C ILE A 9 -6.28 0.61 -21.14
N LEU A 10 -5.73 -0.08 -20.13
CA LEU A 10 -4.42 0.22 -19.58
C LEU A 10 -3.26 -0.12 -20.52
N SER A 11 -3.42 -1.16 -21.35
CA SER A 11 -2.40 -1.54 -22.35
C SER A 11 -2.30 -0.54 -23.51
N HIS A 12 -3.33 0.28 -23.73
CA HIS A 12 -3.38 1.32 -24.77
C HIS A 12 -3.17 2.72 -24.19
N ALA A 13 -3.01 2.84 -22.86
CA ALA A 13 -2.69 4.11 -22.22
C ALA A 13 -1.29 4.60 -22.64
N ASP A 14 -1.10 5.93 -22.62
CA ASP A 14 0.18 6.54 -22.99
C ASP A 14 1.33 6.01 -22.13
N SER A 15 2.26 5.32 -22.77
CA SER A 15 3.43 4.71 -22.13
C SER A 15 4.40 5.72 -21.48
N GLN A 16 4.29 7.00 -21.78
CA GLN A 16 5.10 8.05 -21.15
C GLN A 16 4.64 8.37 -19.72
N GLN A 17 3.37 8.07 -19.39
CA GLN A 17 2.78 8.38 -18.09
C GLN A 17 2.53 7.13 -17.24
N LEU A 18 2.44 5.94 -17.86
CA LEU A 18 2.07 4.70 -17.20
C LEU A 18 2.91 3.53 -17.68
N ASP A 19 3.74 2.96 -16.81
CA ASP A 19 4.40 1.68 -17.07
C ASP A 19 3.47 0.53 -16.68
N TYR A 20 2.64 0.11 -17.64
CA TYR A 20 1.68 -0.95 -17.41
C TYR A 20 2.34 -2.33 -17.34
N ALA A 21 2.33 -2.94 -16.18
CA ALA A 21 2.95 -4.23 -15.90
C ALA A 21 2.17 -5.45 -16.42
N GLY A 22 0.92 -5.27 -16.85
CA GLY A 22 0.05 -6.38 -17.24
C GLY A 22 -0.67 -7.01 -16.05
N PHE A 23 -1.10 -8.27 -16.23
CA PHE A 23 -1.70 -9.04 -15.13
C PHE A 23 -0.65 -9.45 -14.11
N VAL A 24 -1.01 -9.32 -12.83
CA VAL A 24 -0.15 -9.68 -11.71
C VAL A 24 -0.86 -10.72 -10.83
N GLU A 25 -0.09 -11.60 -10.21
CA GLU A 25 -0.59 -12.55 -9.21
C GLU A 25 -0.44 -11.98 -7.80
N GLY A 26 -1.21 -12.51 -6.84
CA GLY A 26 -1.15 -12.08 -5.45
C GLY A 26 0.25 -12.13 -4.82
N ARG A 27 1.10 -13.06 -5.26
CA ARG A 27 2.51 -13.14 -4.82
C ARG A 27 3.34 -11.96 -5.30
N ASP A 28 3.07 -11.45 -6.51
CA ASP A 28 3.85 -10.37 -7.14
C ASP A 28 3.62 -9.04 -6.40
N ILE A 29 2.47 -8.89 -5.74
CA ILE A 29 2.16 -7.73 -4.91
C ILE A 29 3.11 -7.64 -3.71
N PHE A 30 3.53 -8.78 -3.15
CA PHE A 30 4.40 -8.83 -1.97
C PHE A 30 5.87 -9.03 -2.32
N GLN A 31 6.18 -9.70 -3.42
CA GLN A 31 7.55 -10.03 -3.82
C GLN A 31 8.13 -9.06 -4.86
N GLY A 32 7.27 -8.22 -5.45
CA GLY A 32 7.60 -7.41 -6.60
C GLY A 32 7.66 -8.23 -7.90
N LEU A 33 7.50 -7.54 -9.02
CA LEU A 33 7.73 -8.15 -10.31
C LEU A 33 9.23 -8.41 -10.47
N LYS A 34 9.61 -9.60 -10.93
CA LYS A 34 10.98 -9.92 -11.38
C LYS A 34 11.27 -9.25 -12.74
N ARG A 35 10.93 -8.00 -12.90
CA ARG A 35 11.49 -7.15 -13.96
C ARG A 35 12.86 -6.72 -13.48
N GLY A 36 13.85 -6.72 -14.37
CA GLY A 36 15.24 -6.43 -14.07
C GLY A 36 15.43 -5.30 -13.07
N ALA A 37 16.53 -5.31 -12.36
CA ALA A 37 16.80 -4.39 -11.25
C ALA A 37 16.26 -2.98 -11.53
N PRO A 38 15.60 -2.32 -10.54
CA PRO A 38 15.10 -0.97 -10.71
C PRO A 38 16.25 -0.09 -11.24
N SER A 39 15.97 0.71 -12.25
CA SER A 39 16.96 1.68 -12.73
C SER A 39 17.37 2.55 -11.55
N GLN A 40 18.67 2.77 -11.37
CA GLN A 40 19.23 3.59 -10.27
C GLN A 40 18.69 5.04 -10.28
N ASP A 41 17.95 5.42 -11.32
CA ASP A 41 17.43 6.77 -11.57
C ASP A 41 15.98 6.97 -11.10
N THR A 42 15.28 5.95 -10.62
CA THR A 42 13.92 6.12 -10.08
C THR A 42 14.01 6.53 -8.62
N PRO A 43 13.66 7.79 -8.26
CA PRO A 43 13.68 8.22 -6.88
C PRO A 43 12.71 7.36 -6.07
N PRO A 44 13.10 6.88 -4.87
CA PRO A 44 12.22 6.10 -4.02
C PRO A 44 10.98 6.93 -3.66
N HIS A 45 9.81 6.33 -3.80
CA HIS A 45 8.55 6.97 -3.44
C HIS A 45 8.62 7.48 -1.99
N PRO A 46 8.32 8.75 -1.69
CA PRO A 46 8.53 9.35 -0.36
C PRO A 46 7.84 8.60 0.79
N GLY A 47 6.76 7.86 0.51
CA GLY A 47 6.08 7.01 1.50
C GLY A 47 6.77 5.68 1.81
N PHE A 48 7.70 5.22 0.96
CA PHE A 48 8.42 3.95 1.12
C PHE A 48 9.92 4.12 1.41
N ALA A 49 10.47 5.31 1.24
CA ALA A 49 11.88 5.59 1.52
C ALA A 49 12.28 5.28 2.97
N ALA A 50 11.33 5.30 3.90
CA ALA A 50 11.54 4.95 5.31
C ALA A 50 11.50 3.44 5.60
N ALA A 51 11.08 2.61 4.64
CA ALA A 51 10.78 1.18 4.87
C ALA A 51 11.94 0.22 4.54
N GLY A 52 13.09 0.73 4.05
CA GLY A 52 14.23 -0.12 3.68
C GLY A 52 14.09 -0.78 2.29
N PRO A 53 14.92 -1.78 1.96
CA PRO A 53 15.21 -2.23 0.60
C PRO A 53 14.11 -3.06 -0.09
N VAL A 54 12.87 -2.99 0.35
CA VAL A 54 11.75 -3.71 -0.30
C VAL A 54 11.05 -2.76 -1.26
N SER A 55 11.61 -2.58 -2.45
CA SER A 55 10.88 -2.05 -3.58
C SER A 55 9.96 -3.17 -4.09
N LEU A 56 8.66 -3.01 -3.95
CA LEU A 56 7.69 -3.99 -4.44
C LEU A 56 7.56 -3.99 -5.97
N GLY A 57 8.21 -3.04 -6.65
CA GLY A 57 8.21 -2.95 -8.12
C GLY A 57 6.82 -2.67 -8.74
N LEU A 58 5.82 -2.42 -7.90
CA LEU A 58 4.46 -2.05 -8.29
C LEU A 58 4.01 -0.88 -7.42
N ASP A 59 3.66 0.24 -8.06
CA ASP A 59 3.17 1.42 -7.36
C ASP A 59 1.65 1.35 -7.14
N VAL A 60 0.92 0.79 -8.12
CA VAL A 60 -0.54 0.69 -8.09
C VAL A 60 -0.98 -0.69 -8.60
N VAL A 61 -1.92 -1.30 -7.90
CA VAL A 61 -2.63 -2.51 -8.33
C VAL A 61 -4.11 -2.20 -8.45
N VAL A 62 -4.65 -2.36 -9.65
CA VAL A 62 -6.08 -2.16 -9.92
C VAL A 62 -6.80 -3.50 -9.86
N THR A 63 -7.89 -3.56 -9.09
CA THR A 63 -8.70 -4.75 -8.94
C THR A 63 -10.18 -4.37 -8.75
N ASP A 64 -11.10 -5.33 -8.90
CA ASP A 64 -12.49 -5.13 -8.47
C ASP A 64 -12.60 -5.06 -6.94
N GLY A 65 -13.67 -4.43 -6.44
CA GLY A 65 -13.83 -4.17 -5.02
C GLY A 65 -13.94 -5.43 -4.15
N PHE A 66 -14.49 -6.52 -4.69
CA PHE A 66 -14.61 -7.78 -3.97
C PHE A 66 -13.25 -8.47 -3.83
N THR A 67 -12.55 -8.65 -4.94
CA THR A 67 -11.21 -9.26 -4.97
C THR A 67 -10.23 -8.46 -4.13
N GLY A 68 -10.23 -7.13 -4.26
CA GLY A 68 -9.38 -6.24 -3.47
C GLY A 68 -9.66 -6.34 -1.97
N ASN A 69 -10.93 -6.41 -1.57
CA ASN A 69 -11.30 -6.56 -0.16
C ASN A 69 -10.90 -7.93 0.39
N VAL A 70 -11.09 -9.01 -0.37
CA VAL A 70 -10.61 -10.36 0.02
C VAL A 70 -9.11 -10.37 0.22
N LEU A 71 -8.35 -9.80 -0.74
CA LEU A 71 -6.90 -9.71 -0.66
C LEU A 71 -6.44 -8.94 0.59
N LEU A 72 -7.00 -7.76 0.82
CA LEU A 72 -6.67 -6.94 1.99
C LEU A 72 -6.99 -7.65 3.31
N LYS A 73 -8.18 -8.24 3.43
CA LYS A 73 -8.59 -8.95 4.65
C LYS A 73 -7.77 -10.21 4.90
N THR A 74 -7.40 -10.92 3.83
CA THR A 74 -6.52 -12.09 3.93
C THR A 74 -5.12 -11.67 4.36
N ALA A 75 -4.55 -10.63 3.76
CA ALA A 75 -3.23 -10.10 4.13
C ALA A 75 -3.19 -9.59 5.58
N GLU A 76 -4.22 -8.85 6.01
CA GLU A 76 -4.37 -8.42 7.42
C GLU A 76 -4.46 -9.60 8.38
N GLY A 77 -5.26 -10.61 8.04
CA GLY A 77 -5.46 -11.81 8.86
C GLY A 77 -4.18 -12.64 8.95
N ALA A 78 -3.53 -12.88 7.83
CA ALA A 78 -2.25 -13.61 7.78
C ALA A 78 -1.14 -12.88 8.56
N GLY A 79 -1.04 -11.56 8.41
CA GLY A 79 -0.07 -10.76 9.15
C GLY A 79 -0.26 -10.83 10.67
N ARG A 80 -1.52 -10.75 11.14
CA ARG A 80 -1.85 -10.93 12.57
C ARG A 80 -1.54 -12.32 13.06
N PHE A 81 -1.96 -13.34 12.32
CA PHE A 81 -1.71 -14.74 12.66
C PHE A 81 -0.21 -15.00 12.83
N LEU A 82 0.61 -14.56 11.89
CA LEU A 82 2.07 -14.70 11.97
C LEU A 82 2.66 -13.95 13.17
N ALA A 83 2.19 -12.75 13.47
CA ALA A 83 2.63 -11.98 14.62
C ALA A 83 2.27 -12.67 15.95
N ASP A 84 1.05 -13.22 16.05
CA ASP A 84 0.61 -13.95 17.23
C ASP A 84 1.39 -15.27 17.41
N LEU A 85 1.64 -15.99 16.31
CA LEU A 85 2.45 -17.20 16.32
C LEU A 85 3.89 -16.90 16.79
N LEU A 86 4.51 -15.86 16.20
CA LEU A 86 5.86 -15.42 16.61
C LEU A 86 5.90 -15.04 18.10
N LYS A 87 4.89 -14.30 18.56
CA LYS A 87 4.76 -13.93 19.97
C LYS A 87 4.63 -15.16 20.89
N ALA A 88 3.83 -16.13 20.49
CA ALA A 88 3.65 -17.37 21.25
C ALA A 88 4.97 -18.14 21.38
N GLU A 89 5.72 -18.29 20.28
CA GLU A 89 7.01 -18.97 20.30
C GLU A 89 8.07 -18.21 21.12
N VAL A 90 8.12 -16.88 21.02
CA VAL A 90 9.02 -16.04 21.84
C VAL A 90 8.70 -16.20 23.33
N MET A 91 7.40 -16.34 23.68
CA MET A 91 6.99 -16.48 25.10
C MET A 91 7.25 -17.86 25.68
N ARG A 92 7.56 -18.87 24.86
CA ARG A 92 7.73 -20.26 25.26
C ARG A 92 8.98 -20.54 26.10
N SER A 93 10.07 -19.80 25.87
CA SER A 93 11.34 -20.05 26.54
C SER A 93 12.01 -18.72 26.97
N TRP A 94 12.68 -18.75 28.13
CA TRP A 94 13.42 -17.58 28.62
C TRP A 94 14.63 -17.23 27.75
N LEU A 95 15.30 -18.24 27.16
CA LEU A 95 16.39 -18.05 26.20
C LEU A 95 15.94 -17.33 24.93
N VAL A 96 14.75 -17.72 24.41
CA VAL A 96 14.17 -17.09 23.22
C VAL A 96 13.75 -15.66 23.54
N LYS A 97 13.21 -15.39 24.74
CA LYS A 97 12.92 -14.02 25.19
C LYS A 97 14.15 -13.14 25.24
N LEU A 98 15.28 -13.68 25.70
CA LEU A 98 16.55 -12.96 25.70
C LEU A 98 17.02 -12.63 24.29
N GLY A 99 16.92 -13.60 23.37
CA GLY A 99 17.20 -13.39 21.94
C GLY A 99 16.27 -12.32 21.32
N ALA A 100 14.99 -12.37 21.61
CA ALA A 100 14.02 -11.38 21.13
C ALA A 100 14.30 -9.96 21.71
N LEU A 101 14.82 -9.88 22.94
CA LEU A 101 15.24 -8.61 23.53
C LEU A 101 16.42 -7.99 22.77
N LEU A 102 17.39 -8.79 22.37
CA LEU A 102 18.51 -8.36 21.52
C LEU A 102 18.05 -7.93 20.14
N MET A 103 17.03 -8.61 19.57
CA MET A 103 16.42 -8.27 18.28
C MET A 103 15.38 -7.15 18.35
N ARG A 104 15.10 -6.61 19.54
CA ARG A 104 14.07 -5.58 19.74
C ARG A 104 14.12 -4.42 18.74
N PRO A 105 15.27 -3.84 18.38
CA PRO A 105 15.32 -2.75 17.39
C PRO A 105 14.78 -3.19 16.01
N ALA A 106 15.19 -4.37 15.53
CA ALA A 106 14.72 -4.92 14.26
C ALA A 106 13.22 -5.24 14.29
N LEU A 107 12.72 -5.83 15.38
CA LEU A 107 11.30 -6.12 15.56
C LEU A 107 10.44 -4.85 15.60
N LEU A 108 10.93 -3.78 16.24
CA LEU A 108 10.26 -2.49 16.26
C LEU A 108 10.22 -1.84 14.88
N GLN A 109 11.29 -1.98 14.10
CA GLN A 109 11.33 -1.49 12.72
C GLN A 109 10.32 -2.26 11.85
N LEU A 110 10.29 -3.58 11.95
CA LEU A 110 9.32 -4.42 11.25
C LEU A 110 7.87 -4.03 11.62
N LYS A 111 7.60 -3.83 12.91
CA LYS A 111 6.29 -3.37 13.38
C LYS A 111 5.88 -2.05 12.74
N ARG A 112 6.79 -1.08 12.60
CA ARG A 112 6.50 0.21 11.94
C ARG A 112 6.13 0.06 10.47
N ILE A 113 6.78 -0.89 9.76
CA ILE A 113 6.51 -1.16 8.33
C ILE A 113 5.08 -1.69 8.15
N VAL A 114 4.62 -2.57 9.05
CA VAL A 114 3.29 -3.20 8.97
C VAL A 114 2.20 -2.46 9.74
N ASP A 115 2.53 -1.33 10.38
CA ASP A 115 1.59 -0.55 11.20
C ASP A 115 0.57 0.18 10.30
N VAL A 116 -0.62 -0.38 10.20
CA VAL A 116 -1.73 0.19 9.43
C VAL A 116 -2.24 1.49 10.05
N GLU A 117 -2.20 1.62 11.38
CA GLU A 117 -2.66 2.83 12.09
C GLU A 117 -1.78 4.05 11.77
N ALA A 118 -0.49 3.83 11.50
CA ALA A 118 0.42 4.90 11.14
C ALA A 118 0.12 5.51 9.76
N ARG A 119 -0.66 4.84 8.92
CA ARG A 119 -1.07 5.32 7.59
C ARG A 119 -2.32 6.18 7.62
N GLY A 120 -3.13 6.13 8.69
CA GLY A 120 -4.33 6.93 8.93
C GLY A 120 -5.56 6.44 8.20
N GLY A 121 -5.47 6.15 6.91
CA GLY A 121 -6.57 5.71 6.07
C GLY A 121 -6.22 5.76 4.59
N ALA A 122 -7.21 5.49 3.73
CA ALA A 122 -7.06 5.52 2.28
C ALA A 122 -7.98 6.59 1.66
N PRO A 123 -7.50 7.37 0.67
CA PRO A 123 -8.36 8.32 -0.01
C PRO A 123 -9.43 7.60 -0.83
N LEU A 124 -10.68 8.09 -0.72
CA LEU A 124 -11.78 7.70 -1.59
C LEU A 124 -11.72 8.55 -2.86
N LEU A 125 -11.30 7.92 -3.95
CA LEU A 125 -11.22 8.60 -5.24
C LEU A 125 -12.58 8.61 -5.95
N GLY A 126 -12.76 9.55 -6.90
CA GLY A 126 -13.99 9.66 -7.69
C GLY A 126 -15.11 10.47 -7.04
N VAL A 127 -14.85 11.10 -5.91
CA VAL A 127 -15.78 12.04 -5.25
C VAL A 127 -15.30 13.49 -5.46
N ASN A 128 -16.24 14.45 -5.38
CA ASN A 128 -15.91 15.87 -5.55
C ASN A 128 -15.40 16.49 -4.24
N GLY A 129 -14.30 15.97 -3.73
CA GLY A 129 -13.68 16.41 -2.48
C GLY A 129 -12.62 15.43 -2.01
N VAL A 130 -11.92 15.76 -0.93
CA VAL A 130 -11.01 14.85 -0.25
C VAL A 130 -11.77 14.11 0.84
N ALA A 131 -11.87 12.79 0.72
CA ALA A 131 -12.49 11.93 1.72
C ALA A 131 -11.51 10.80 2.07
N ILE A 132 -11.27 10.57 3.36
CA ILE A 132 -10.39 9.50 3.84
C ILE A 132 -11.21 8.42 4.51
N ILE A 133 -11.07 7.19 4.04
CA ILE A 133 -11.72 6.02 4.63
C ILE A 133 -10.78 5.43 5.69
N CYS A 134 -11.27 5.39 6.92
CA CYS A 134 -10.60 4.76 8.05
C CYS A 134 -11.16 3.37 8.32
N HIS A 135 -10.43 2.56 9.07
CA HIS A 135 -10.92 1.27 9.53
C HIS A 135 -11.94 1.46 10.66
N GLY A 136 -13.00 0.61 10.74
CA GLY A 136 -14.01 0.69 11.81
C GLY A 136 -13.46 0.54 13.24
N ARG A 137 -12.20 0.08 13.39
CA ARG A 137 -11.48 -0.04 14.67
C ARG A 137 -10.37 1.00 14.84
N SER A 138 -10.36 2.04 14.01
CA SER A 138 -9.35 3.10 14.09
C SER A 138 -9.40 3.78 15.45
N GLY A 139 -8.25 3.78 16.15
CA GLY A 139 -8.07 4.50 17.39
C GLY A 139 -7.80 6.00 17.16
N PRO A 140 -7.70 6.80 18.23
CA PRO A 140 -7.45 8.25 18.14
C PRO A 140 -6.24 8.61 17.27
N ARG A 141 -5.15 7.86 17.40
CA ARG A 141 -3.92 8.07 16.62
C ARG A 141 -4.16 7.90 15.11
N ALA A 142 -4.92 6.87 14.72
CA ALA A 142 -5.25 6.64 13.31
C ALA A 142 -6.15 7.74 12.76
N ILE A 143 -7.10 8.24 13.55
CA ILE A 143 -7.98 9.36 13.16
C ILE A 143 -7.19 10.66 13.01
N THR A 144 -6.29 10.97 13.95
CA THR A 144 -5.40 12.13 13.82
C THR A 144 -4.59 12.05 12.53
N ARG A 145 -3.98 10.89 12.26
CA ARG A 145 -3.22 10.72 11.02
C ARG A 145 -4.09 10.81 9.76
N ALA A 146 -5.34 10.35 9.80
CA ALA A 146 -6.28 10.48 8.69
C ALA A 146 -6.60 11.96 8.38
N ILE A 147 -6.72 12.80 9.41
CA ILE A 147 -6.93 14.25 9.24
C ILE A 147 -5.69 14.88 8.60
N GLU A 148 -4.49 14.55 9.10
CA GLU A 148 -3.22 15.01 8.52
C GLU A 148 -3.09 14.59 7.04
N VAL A 149 -3.44 13.33 6.71
CA VAL A 149 -3.45 12.84 5.33
C VAL A 149 -4.45 13.62 4.48
N ALA A 150 -5.64 13.95 5.00
CA ALA A 150 -6.60 14.78 4.28
C ALA A 150 -6.03 16.19 4.00
N GLU A 151 -5.38 16.82 4.97
CA GLU A 151 -4.73 18.12 4.80
C GLU A 151 -3.60 18.05 3.76
N GLU A 152 -2.76 17.01 3.81
CA GLU A 152 -1.70 16.75 2.82
C GLU A 152 -2.28 16.61 1.40
N GLN A 153 -3.40 15.90 1.23
CA GLN A 153 -4.05 15.72 -0.08
C GLN A 153 -4.65 17.02 -0.62
N VAL A 154 -5.23 17.84 0.24
CA VAL A 154 -5.74 19.17 -0.12
C VAL A 154 -4.57 20.08 -0.54
N ALA A 155 -3.50 20.11 0.26
CA ALA A 155 -2.31 20.94 -0.03
C ALA A 155 -1.60 20.50 -1.31
N ALA A 156 -1.58 19.19 -1.60
CA ALA A 156 -1.02 18.61 -2.82
C ALA A 156 -1.90 18.85 -4.08
N GLY A 157 -3.11 19.40 -3.93
CA GLY A 157 -4.02 19.63 -5.05
C GLY A 157 -4.55 18.37 -5.70
N LEU A 158 -4.81 17.31 -4.91
CA LEU A 158 -5.27 16.01 -5.42
C LEU A 158 -6.51 16.15 -6.33
N LEU A 159 -7.52 16.91 -5.90
CA LEU A 159 -8.77 17.02 -6.64
C LEU A 159 -8.62 17.72 -7.99
N PRO A 160 -7.95 18.89 -8.09
CA PRO A 160 -7.64 19.51 -9.39
C PRO A 160 -6.84 18.59 -10.32
N ALA A 161 -5.81 17.89 -9.79
CA ALA A 161 -4.98 16.99 -10.58
C ALA A 161 -5.81 15.81 -11.15
N LEU A 162 -6.65 15.18 -10.34
CA LEU A 162 -7.55 14.10 -10.78
C LEU A 162 -8.56 14.60 -11.82
N THR A 163 -9.17 15.77 -11.60
CA THR A 163 -10.14 16.34 -12.52
C THR A 163 -9.51 16.62 -13.88
N GLN A 164 -8.29 17.16 -13.91
CA GLN A 164 -7.54 17.41 -15.12
C GLN A 164 -7.17 16.10 -15.83
N ALA A 165 -6.66 15.10 -15.10
CA ALA A 165 -6.30 13.82 -15.66
C ALA A 165 -7.48 13.12 -16.32
N VAL A 166 -8.65 13.09 -15.65
CA VAL A 166 -9.88 12.49 -16.20
C VAL A 166 -10.39 13.25 -17.42
N ALA A 167 -10.32 14.60 -17.43
CA ALA A 167 -10.74 15.40 -18.56
C ALA A 167 -9.89 15.13 -19.81
N THR A 168 -8.57 15.01 -19.64
CA THR A 168 -7.63 14.70 -20.73
C THR A 168 -7.94 13.34 -21.35
N HIS A 169 -8.25 12.32 -20.54
CA HIS A 169 -8.53 10.96 -21.05
C HIS A 169 -9.93 10.79 -21.65
N ARG A 170 -10.87 11.70 -21.38
CA ARG A 170 -12.20 11.69 -22.00
C ARG A 170 -12.23 12.30 -23.39
N SER A 171 -11.17 13.00 -23.77
CA SER A 171 -11.08 13.74 -25.05
C SER A 171 -10.35 12.94 -26.14
N THR A 172 -9.90 11.72 -25.79
CA THR A 172 -9.27 10.74 -26.69
C THR A 172 -10.23 9.57 -26.91
#